data_638f9987de34375b202dadd16d99aa78
#
_entry.id   638f9987de34375b202dadd16d99aa78
#
_cell.length_a   1.000
_cell.length_b   1.000
_cell.length_c   1.000
_cell.angle_alpha   90.00
_cell.angle_beta   90.00
_cell.angle_gamma   90.00
#
_symmetry.space_group_name_H-M   'P 1'
#
loop_
_entity.id
_entity.type
_entity.pdbx_description
1 polymer ?
#
loop_
_entity_poly.entity_id
_entity_poly.type
_entity_poly.pdbx_seq_one_letter_code
_entity_poly.pdbx_strand_id
1 'polypeptide(L)'
;MQLNQIKDKGHYKVLKMDESQRCISRLMDMGLLPGERISVRHEAPLGDPISIEFRDCHVSIRLKDAEYLEVDYINDSTESK
;
A
#
# COMPACT_ATOMS: atom_id res chain seq x y z
N MET A 1 -7.59 5.50 5.61
CA MET A 1 -8.16 5.61 4.26
C MET A 1 -7.84 4.37 3.45
N GLN A 2 -8.62 4.14 2.43
CA GLN A 2 -8.33 3.02 1.55
C GLN A 2 -7.18 3.37 0.62
N LEU A 3 -6.40 2.36 0.26
CA LEU A 3 -5.23 2.58 -0.59
C LEU A 3 -5.59 3.23 -1.92
N ASN A 4 -6.76 2.92 -2.47
CA ASN A 4 -7.17 3.50 -3.75
C ASN A 4 -7.52 4.98 -3.67
N GLN A 5 -7.56 5.55 -2.48
CA GLN A 5 -7.85 6.96 -2.29
C GLN A 5 -6.58 7.81 -2.17
N ILE A 6 -5.43 7.18 -2.17
CA ILE A 6 -4.17 7.88 -2.03
C ILE A 6 -3.85 8.61 -3.33
N LYS A 7 -3.49 9.88 -3.21
CA LYS A 7 -3.11 10.68 -4.36
C LYS A 7 -1.63 11.02 -4.36
N ASP A 8 -0.99 10.94 -3.21
CA ASP A 8 0.40 11.31 -3.06
C ASP A 8 1.24 10.08 -2.82
N LYS A 9 2.42 10.06 -3.44
CA LYS A 9 3.39 9.04 -3.09
C LYS A 9 3.93 9.31 -1.69
N GLY A 10 4.46 8.29 -1.07
CA GLY A 10 5.01 8.43 0.27
C GLY A 10 4.93 7.15 1.03
N HIS A 11 5.07 7.26 2.34
CA HIS A 11 5.08 6.10 3.23
C HIS A 11 3.75 6.01 3.96
N TYR A 12 3.25 4.80 4.06
CA TYR A 12 1.97 4.55 4.70
C TYR A 12 2.08 3.31 5.57
N LYS A 13 1.24 3.25 6.59
CA LYS A 13 1.15 2.09 7.47
C LYS A 13 -0.13 1.35 7.13
N VAL A 14 -0.02 0.03 6.98
CA VAL A 14 -1.18 -0.81 6.71
C VAL A 14 -1.96 -0.98 8.00
N LEU A 15 -3.25 -0.65 7.96
CA LEU A 15 -4.12 -0.75 9.13
C LEU A 15 -4.97 -2.01 9.08
N LYS A 16 -5.62 -2.26 7.94
CA LYS A 16 -6.50 -3.40 7.77
C LYS A 16 -6.36 -3.96 6.38
N MET A 17 -6.56 -5.25 6.27
CA MET A 17 -6.50 -5.97 5.01
C MET A 17 -7.65 -6.96 4.96
N ASP A 18 -8.41 -6.95 3.86
CA ASP A 18 -9.51 -7.88 3.68
C ASP A 18 -8.97 -9.17 3.06
N GLU A 19 -8.60 -10.12 3.91
CA GLU A 19 -7.96 -11.34 3.44
C GLU A 19 -8.91 -12.28 2.71
N SER A 20 -10.19 -11.97 2.66
CA SER A 20 -11.12 -12.75 1.85
C SER A 20 -10.90 -12.53 0.36
N GLN A 21 -10.20 -11.45 0.00
CA GLN A 21 -9.87 -11.16 -1.38
C GLN A 21 -8.56 -11.84 -1.76
N ARG A 22 -8.56 -12.52 -2.91
CA ARG A 22 -7.40 -13.29 -3.33
C ARG A 22 -6.15 -12.41 -3.48
N CYS A 23 -6.31 -11.22 -4.06
CA CYS A 23 -5.17 -10.33 -4.26
C CYS A 23 -4.57 -9.92 -2.91
N ILE A 24 -5.39 -9.71 -1.92
CA ILE A 24 -4.93 -9.33 -0.59
C ILE A 24 -4.25 -10.53 0.09
N SER A 25 -4.85 -11.69 -0.06
CA SER A 25 -4.27 -12.90 0.53
C SER A 25 -2.87 -13.15 -0.03
N ARG A 26 -2.65 -12.87 -1.30
CA ARG A 26 -1.33 -13.00 -1.91
C ARG A 26 -0.32 -12.05 -1.29
N LEU A 27 -0.74 -10.82 -1.03
CA LEU A 27 0.15 -9.85 -0.39
C LEU A 27 0.54 -10.33 1.00
N MET A 28 -0.42 -10.91 1.73
CA MET A 28 -0.13 -11.41 3.05
C MET A 28 0.84 -12.59 2.99
N ASP A 29 0.72 -13.43 1.97
CA ASP A 29 1.67 -14.53 1.77
C ASP A 29 3.08 -14.01 1.50
N MET A 30 3.20 -12.82 0.93
CA MET A 30 4.49 -12.21 0.68
C MET A 30 5.04 -11.49 1.90
N GLY A 31 4.27 -11.45 2.98
CA GLY A 31 4.73 -10.85 4.21
C GLY A 31 4.12 -9.50 4.54
N LEU A 32 3.18 -9.02 3.72
CA LEU A 32 2.53 -7.75 4.03
C LEU A 32 1.40 -8.01 5.00
N LEU A 33 1.53 -7.50 6.20
CA LEU A 33 0.56 -7.70 7.27
C LEU A 33 0.17 -6.37 7.87
N PRO A 34 -0.98 -6.31 8.56
CA PRO A 34 -1.35 -5.09 9.27
C PRO A 34 -0.23 -4.66 10.20
N GLY A 35 0.05 -3.39 10.22
CA GLY A 35 1.15 -2.84 10.99
C GLY A 35 2.42 -2.63 10.17
N GLU A 36 2.50 -3.23 9.00
CA GLU A 36 3.68 -3.05 8.14
C GLU A 36 3.66 -1.68 7.49
N ARG A 37 4.86 -1.22 7.17
CA ARG A 37 5.07 0.04 6.50
C ARG A 37 5.28 -0.22 5.01
N ILE A 38 4.61 0.55 4.17
CA ILE A 38 4.76 0.45 2.73
C ILE A 38 5.16 1.78 2.15
N SER A 39 5.83 1.72 1.01
CA SER A 39 6.16 2.90 0.23
C SER A 39 5.26 2.86 -1.01
N VAL A 40 4.55 3.94 -1.28
CA VAL A 40 3.61 4.00 -2.39
C VAL A 40 4.15 4.93 -3.45
N ARG A 41 4.08 4.48 -4.70
CA ARG A 41 4.49 5.26 -5.84
C ARG A 41 3.40 5.22 -6.89
N HIS A 42 3.15 6.37 -7.50
CA HIS A 42 2.18 6.49 -8.59
C HIS A 42 2.94 6.69 -9.89
N GLU A 43 3.44 5.59 -10.44
CA GLU A 43 4.27 5.67 -11.62
C GLU A 43 3.49 5.50 -12.92
N ALA A 44 2.30 4.94 -12.84
CA ALA A 44 1.49 4.77 -14.03
C ALA A 44 0.85 6.09 -14.42
N PRO A 45 0.80 6.40 -15.73
CA PRO A 45 0.26 7.69 -16.17
C PRO A 45 -1.14 7.98 -15.69
N LEU A 46 -1.98 6.96 -15.55
CA LEU A 46 -3.36 7.14 -15.13
C LEU A 46 -3.57 6.72 -13.69
N GLY A 47 -2.49 6.48 -12.95
CA GLY A 47 -2.61 6.12 -11.56
C GLY A 47 -3.00 4.69 -11.29
N ASP A 48 -3.07 3.86 -12.33
CA ASP A 48 -3.45 2.45 -12.19
C ASP A 48 -2.52 1.61 -13.05
N PRO A 49 -1.83 0.65 -12.49
CA PRO A 49 -1.86 0.21 -11.10
C PRO A 49 -1.00 1.08 -10.19
N ILE A 50 -1.20 0.90 -8.88
CA ILE A 50 -0.37 1.56 -7.88
C ILE A 50 0.82 0.65 -7.59
N SER A 51 2.01 1.23 -7.54
CA SER A 51 3.22 0.50 -7.17
C SER A 51 3.46 0.66 -5.67
N ILE A 52 3.67 -0.44 -4.98
CA ILE A 52 4.01 -0.39 -3.56
C ILE A 52 5.26 -1.23 -3.30
N GLU A 53 6.02 -0.80 -2.31
CA GLU A 53 7.21 -1.51 -1.86
C GLU A 53 7.10 -1.75 -0.38
N PHE A 54 7.45 -2.96 0.05
CA PHE A 54 7.53 -3.28 1.46
C PHE A 54 8.62 -4.33 1.60
N ARG A 55 9.47 -4.15 2.62
CA ARG A 55 10.64 -5.00 2.79
C ARG A 55 11.45 -4.96 1.50
N ASP A 56 11.73 -6.10 0.92
CA ASP A 56 12.46 -6.16 -0.34
C ASP A 56 11.54 -6.52 -1.51
N CYS A 57 10.25 -6.40 -1.31
CA CYS A 57 9.27 -6.74 -2.32
C CYS A 57 8.75 -5.50 -3.02
N HIS A 58 8.52 -5.62 -4.31
CA HIS A 58 7.97 -4.55 -5.12
C HIS A 58 6.82 -5.13 -5.91
N VAL A 59 5.61 -4.67 -5.67
CA VAL A 59 4.43 -5.21 -6.33
C VAL A 59 3.54 -4.08 -6.84
N SER A 60 2.73 -4.43 -7.84
CA SER A 60 1.71 -3.52 -8.35
C SER A 60 0.34 -4.03 -7.94
N ILE A 61 -0.54 -3.12 -7.59
CA ILE A 61 -1.88 -3.49 -7.20
C ILE A 61 -2.87 -2.59 -7.96
N ARG A 62 -3.89 -3.23 -8.53
CA ARG A 62 -4.90 -2.49 -9.28
C ARG A 62 -5.74 -1.64 -8.35
N LEU A 63 -6.19 -0.49 -8.86
CA LEU A 63 -7.03 0.38 -8.05
C LEU A 63 -8.27 -0.34 -7.52
N LYS A 64 -8.87 -1.20 -8.34
CA LYS A 64 -10.05 -1.93 -7.91
C LYS A 64 -9.77 -2.85 -6.73
N ASP A 65 -8.52 -3.30 -6.60
CA ASP A 65 -8.14 -4.18 -5.50
C ASP A 65 -7.63 -3.40 -4.31
N ALA A 66 -7.16 -2.19 -4.55
CA ALA A 66 -6.59 -1.37 -3.50
C ALA A 66 -7.63 -0.91 -2.48
N GLU A 67 -8.91 -0.99 -2.83
CA GLU A 67 -9.96 -0.59 -1.89
C GLU A 67 -10.02 -1.54 -0.69
N TYR A 68 -9.43 -2.73 -0.80
CA TYR A 68 -9.46 -3.72 0.28
C TYR A 68 -8.29 -3.57 1.24
N LEU A 69 -7.49 -2.53 1.06
CA LEU A 69 -6.33 -2.27 1.90
C LEU A 69 -6.52 -0.90 2.53
N GLU A 70 -6.62 -0.88 3.86
CA GLU A 70 -6.76 0.37 4.57
C GLU A 70 -5.41 0.80 5.13
N VAL A 71 -5.03 2.04 4.90
CA VAL A 71 -3.72 2.56 5.27
C VAL A 71 -3.85 3.91 5.92
N ASP A 72 -2.74 4.33 6.55
CA ASP A 72 -2.65 5.64 7.18
C ASP A 72 -1.32 6.26 6.76
N TYR A 73 -1.35 7.55 6.46
CA TYR A 73 -0.15 8.25 6.03
C TYR A 73 0.84 8.37 7.18
N ILE A 74 2.11 8.14 6.87
CA ILE A 74 3.18 8.32 7.84
C ILE A 74 3.93 9.59 7.47
N ASN A 75 3.93 10.56 8.37
CA ASN A 75 4.66 11.79 8.16
C ASN A 75 6.08 11.59 8.65
N ASP A 76 6.99 11.38 7.70
CA ASP A 76 8.38 11.11 8.02
C ASP A 76 9.19 12.39 8.26
N SER A 77 8.60 13.54 8.00
CA SER A 77 9.36 14.79 8.12
C SER A 77 9.85 15.03 9.55
N THR A 78 9.13 14.49 10.53
CA THR A 78 9.53 14.64 11.92
C THR A 78 10.64 13.69 12.32
N GLU A 79 10.91 12.71 11.49
CA GLU A 79 11.92 11.70 11.79
C GLU A 79 13.25 11.99 11.17
N SER A 80 13.32 13.00 10.36
CA SER A 80 14.51 13.28 9.59
C SER A 80 15.57 14.02 10.38
N LYS A 81 15.40 14.07 11.67
CA LYS A 81 16.38 14.77 12.51
C LYS A 81 17.63 14.00 12.64
#